data_c66119c6f1bbbc3edc48346572efe40d
#
_entry.id   c66119c6f1bbbc3edc48346572efe40d
#
_cell.length_a   1.000
_cell.length_b   1.000
_cell.length_c   1.000
_cell.angle_alpha   90.00
_cell.angle_beta   90.00
_cell.angle_gamma   90.00
#
_symmetry.space_group_name_H-M   'P 1'
#
loop_
_entity.id
_entity.type
_entity.pdbx_description
1 polymer ?
#
loop_
_entity_poly.entity_id
_entity_poly.type
_entity_poly.pdbx_seq_one_letter_code
_entity_poly.pdbx_strand_id
1 'polypeptide(L)'
;MREFTSPAAFVVEESASVVDTVFARAASEPQSVAFRRSVDGSWSDVTAEQFATEVNAVAKGLIAAGVEQGDRVGLMSSTRYEWTVVDYAIWASGGVTVPIYETSSAGQVEWILSDARPVLLILETEKHVTDTADVVAAADSVRTTFRIDAGNDEDGAVARLTELGATVEDNAVRTRVDALHSSDPATLIYTSGTTGRPKGVQLTHANLVAESRGIRETSLKELLRPGSRTLMFLPLAHVLARAVTIAAFDAGTAVGHTSDIPNLVATFGSFRPDFILSVPRVFEKVYNTAKQKAHADGKGKVFDAAADTAVAWSEAQDTGAGLVLRVKHAVFDKLVYSKLRAALGGQCQLAISGGAPLGARLGHFYRGIGIPIFEGYGLTETSAAFAVNTIGHQRVGSVGRPLPGNTVRIAEDGEIQLRGPVVFDGYWRNDEASAESLDEGWFRTGDLGSVDGDGYITITGRKKELIVTAGGKNVSPAGLEDRLRAHPLVSQAIVVGDQKPFIGALITLDEDALSGWKDAHGKSADAKAADLATDPDLIADLDAAVADANTTVSHAEAIKKYRVLPGDFTEDAGEMTPTMKLKRNVITASYAKDIEAIYSK
;
A
#
# COMPACT_ATOMS: atom_id res chain seq x y z
N MET A 1 15.97 -15.03 18.79
CA MET A 1 15.53 -16.25 18.06
C MET A 1 15.86 -16.04 16.59
N ARG A 2 16.26 -17.11 15.87
CA ARG A 2 16.59 -16.98 14.43
C ARG A 2 15.48 -17.49 13.50
N GLU A 3 14.52 -18.26 14.01
CA GLU A 3 13.41 -18.81 13.21
C GLU A 3 12.14 -18.85 14.03
N PHE A 4 10.99 -18.59 13.40
CA PHE A 4 9.67 -18.70 13.98
C PHE A 4 8.67 -19.18 12.94
N THR A 5 7.86 -20.19 13.28
CA THR A 5 6.79 -20.72 12.44
C THR A 5 5.44 -20.44 13.08
N SER A 6 4.53 -19.81 12.34
CA SER A 6 3.12 -19.76 12.71
C SER A 6 2.43 -21.05 12.28
N PRO A 7 1.77 -21.79 13.19
CA PRO A 7 1.12 -23.05 12.82
C PRO A 7 0.11 -22.86 11.68
N ALA A 8 0.04 -23.83 10.76
CA ALA A 8 -0.95 -23.82 9.70
C ALA A 8 -2.36 -24.00 10.29
N ALA A 9 -3.30 -23.18 9.87
CA ALA A 9 -4.70 -23.22 10.30
C ALA A 9 -5.64 -23.76 9.21
N PHE A 10 -5.14 -23.90 7.98
CA PHE A 10 -5.89 -24.36 6.80
C PHE A 10 -4.97 -25.05 5.81
N VAL A 11 -5.58 -25.67 4.82
CA VAL A 11 -4.92 -26.20 3.62
C VAL A 11 -5.62 -25.57 2.42
N VAL A 12 -4.88 -25.25 1.37
CA VAL A 12 -5.44 -24.84 0.09
C VAL A 12 -5.61 -26.10 -0.76
N GLU A 13 -6.84 -26.38 -1.14
CA GLU A 13 -7.19 -27.52 -1.97
C GLU A 13 -6.65 -27.34 -3.39
N GLU A 14 -6.34 -28.43 -4.11
CA GLU A 14 -5.80 -28.38 -5.47
C GLU A 14 -6.79 -27.71 -6.45
N SER A 15 -8.08 -27.87 -6.23
CA SER A 15 -9.15 -27.25 -7.04
C SER A 15 -9.54 -25.84 -6.59
N ALA A 16 -8.92 -25.28 -5.55
CA ALA A 16 -9.30 -23.97 -5.04
C ALA A 16 -8.89 -22.85 -6.00
N SER A 17 -9.79 -21.90 -6.22
CA SER A 17 -9.52 -20.67 -6.96
C SER A 17 -10.02 -19.44 -6.23
N VAL A 18 -9.47 -18.26 -6.56
CA VAL A 18 -9.93 -16.99 -5.97
C VAL A 18 -11.37 -16.68 -6.38
N VAL A 19 -11.82 -17.17 -7.52
CA VAL A 19 -13.15 -16.89 -8.06
C VAL A 19 -14.25 -17.74 -7.41
N ASP A 20 -13.92 -18.83 -6.74
CA ASP A 20 -14.91 -19.74 -6.12
C ASP A 20 -15.86 -19.02 -5.18
N THR A 21 -15.33 -18.07 -4.37
CA THR A 21 -16.13 -17.32 -3.40
C THR A 21 -17.23 -16.48 -4.07
N VAL A 22 -17.02 -16.02 -5.30
CA VAL A 22 -18.04 -15.24 -6.05
C VAL A 22 -19.32 -16.04 -6.20
N PHE A 23 -19.22 -17.23 -6.73
CA PHE A 23 -20.38 -18.09 -7.01
C PHE A 23 -20.92 -18.76 -5.76
N ALA A 24 -20.03 -19.16 -4.82
CA ALA A 24 -20.45 -19.74 -3.56
C ALA A 24 -21.25 -18.75 -2.70
N ARG A 25 -20.80 -17.51 -2.61
CA ARG A 25 -21.50 -16.47 -1.85
C ARG A 25 -22.82 -16.06 -2.51
N ALA A 26 -22.86 -15.95 -3.83
CA ALA A 26 -24.12 -15.70 -4.55
C ALA A 26 -25.15 -16.81 -4.34
N ALA A 27 -24.72 -18.07 -4.23
CA ALA A 27 -25.59 -19.20 -3.97
C ALA A 27 -26.09 -19.26 -2.51
N SER A 28 -25.21 -18.99 -1.53
CA SER A 28 -25.53 -19.12 -0.10
C SER A 28 -26.15 -17.86 0.51
N GLU A 29 -25.73 -16.69 0.07
CA GLU A 29 -26.12 -15.39 0.62
C GLU A 29 -26.38 -14.35 -0.47
N PRO A 30 -27.32 -14.59 -1.43
CA PRO A 30 -27.52 -13.80 -2.65
C PRO A 30 -27.75 -12.31 -2.37
N GLN A 31 -28.45 -11.99 -1.28
CA GLN A 31 -28.81 -10.61 -0.91
C GLN A 31 -27.78 -9.94 0.02
N SER A 32 -26.69 -10.62 0.40
CA SER A 32 -25.64 -10.00 1.21
C SER A 32 -24.95 -8.89 0.41
N VAL A 33 -24.70 -7.74 1.04
CA VAL A 33 -24.01 -6.62 0.39
C VAL A 33 -22.54 -6.97 0.21
N ALA A 34 -22.10 -7.04 -1.04
CA ALA A 34 -20.72 -7.33 -1.42
C ALA A 34 -19.91 -6.06 -1.65
N PHE A 35 -20.50 -5.10 -2.37
CA PHE A 35 -19.85 -3.83 -2.70
C PHE A 35 -20.81 -2.66 -2.50
N ARG A 36 -20.24 -1.46 -2.46
CA ARG A 36 -20.99 -0.21 -2.48
C ARG A 36 -20.39 0.71 -3.54
N ARG A 37 -21.22 1.15 -4.48
CA ARG A 37 -20.81 2.07 -5.55
C ARG A 37 -21.26 3.48 -5.23
N SER A 38 -20.40 4.46 -5.49
CA SER A 38 -20.80 5.87 -5.47
C SER A 38 -21.48 6.21 -6.81
N VAL A 39 -22.76 6.59 -6.73
CA VAL A 39 -23.55 7.06 -7.87
C VAL A 39 -24.13 8.40 -7.49
N ASP A 40 -23.83 9.44 -8.27
CA ASP A 40 -24.30 10.82 -8.02
C ASP A 40 -24.11 11.29 -6.56
N GLY A 41 -22.98 10.96 -5.96
CA GLY A 41 -22.64 11.34 -4.57
C GLY A 41 -23.35 10.52 -3.48
N SER A 42 -24.10 9.49 -3.87
CA SER A 42 -24.78 8.55 -2.95
C SER A 42 -24.20 7.15 -3.07
N TRP A 43 -24.21 6.39 -1.98
CA TRP A 43 -23.74 5.01 -1.96
C TRP A 43 -24.90 4.04 -2.23
N SER A 44 -24.77 3.25 -3.28
CA SER A 44 -25.71 2.18 -3.65
C SER A 44 -25.09 0.81 -3.38
N ASP A 45 -25.86 -0.07 -2.78
CA ASP A 45 -25.43 -1.42 -2.46
C ASP A 45 -25.45 -2.32 -3.72
N VAL A 46 -24.43 -3.16 -3.85
CA VAL A 46 -24.34 -4.25 -4.83
C VAL A 46 -24.35 -5.56 -4.06
N THR A 47 -25.32 -6.42 -4.33
CA THR A 47 -25.44 -7.72 -3.66
C THR A 47 -24.47 -8.75 -4.23
N ALA A 48 -24.26 -9.85 -3.50
CA ALA A 48 -23.43 -10.96 -3.98
C ALA A 48 -23.98 -11.58 -5.27
N GLU A 49 -25.30 -11.67 -5.42
CA GLU A 49 -25.97 -12.15 -6.65
C GLU A 49 -25.73 -11.20 -7.82
N GLN A 50 -25.87 -9.89 -7.60
CA GLN A 50 -25.62 -8.89 -8.65
C GLN A 50 -24.16 -8.92 -9.10
N PHE A 51 -23.22 -8.96 -8.16
CA PHE A 51 -21.79 -9.04 -8.47
C PHE A 51 -21.45 -10.31 -9.25
N ALA A 52 -21.93 -11.48 -8.83
CA ALA A 52 -21.71 -12.73 -9.54
C ALA A 52 -22.32 -12.71 -10.95
N THR A 53 -23.48 -12.08 -11.11
CA THR A 53 -24.13 -11.91 -12.42
C THR A 53 -23.29 -11.04 -13.35
N GLU A 54 -22.76 -9.90 -12.86
CA GLU A 54 -21.89 -9.02 -13.63
C GLU A 54 -20.56 -9.72 -13.99
N VAL A 55 -19.92 -10.39 -13.02
CA VAL A 55 -18.68 -11.16 -13.25
C VAL A 55 -18.90 -12.23 -14.31
N ASN A 56 -20.00 -13.01 -14.22
CA ASN A 56 -20.31 -14.04 -15.20
C ASN A 56 -20.55 -13.46 -16.60
N ALA A 57 -21.28 -12.36 -16.70
CA ALA A 57 -21.58 -11.72 -17.98
C ALA A 57 -20.30 -11.17 -18.66
N VAL A 58 -19.43 -10.52 -17.90
CA VAL A 58 -18.14 -9.99 -18.40
C VAL A 58 -17.20 -11.16 -18.75
N ALA A 59 -17.17 -12.24 -17.97
CA ALA A 59 -16.36 -13.42 -18.26
C ALA A 59 -16.78 -14.10 -19.57
N LYS A 60 -18.10 -14.23 -19.82
CA LYS A 60 -18.63 -14.68 -21.13
C LYS A 60 -18.15 -13.78 -22.27
N GLY A 61 -18.12 -12.46 -22.04
CA GLY A 61 -17.59 -11.49 -23.00
C GLY A 61 -16.11 -11.67 -23.30
N LEU A 62 -15.31 -11.92 -22.27
CA LEU A 62 -13.87 -12.21 -22.43
C LEU A 62 -13.65 -13.50 -23.23
N ILE A 63 -14.44 -14.55 -22.97
CA ILE A 63 -14.41 -15.80 -23.76
C ILE A 63 -14.79 -15.51 -25.22
N ALA A 64 -15.84 -14.74 -25.47
CA ALA A 64 -16.25 -14.33 -26.83
C ALA A 64 -15.19 -13.49 -27.54
N ALA A 65 -14.43 -12.66 -26.80
CA ALA A 65 -13.30 -11.89 -27.32
C ALA A 65 -12.04 -12.74 -27.56
N GLY A 66 -12.12 -14.06 -27.33
CA GLY A 66 -11.05 -15.01 -27.62
C GLY A 66 -10.02 -15.20 -26.50
N VAL A 67 -10.35 -14.90 -25.25
CA VAL A 67 -9.52 -15.23 -24.10
C VAL A 67 -9.57 -16.73 -23.84
N GLU A 68 -8.42 -17.39 -23.91
CA GLU A 68 -8.24 -18.80 -23.58
C GLU A 68 -7.68 -18.99 -22.18
N GLN A 69 -7.76 -20.23 -21.65
CA GLN A 69 -7.21 -20.54 -20.34
C GLN A 69 -5.71 -20.26 -20.28
N GLY A 70 -5.28 -19.52 -19.24
CA GLY A 70 -3.89 -19.08 -19.06
C GLY A 70 -3.49 -17.86 -19.89
N ASP A 71 -4.38 -17.31 -20.72
CA ASP A 71 -4.12 -16.06 -21.43
C ASP A 71 -4.03 -14.88 -20.47
N ARG A 72 -3.10 -13.96 -20.75
CA ARG A 72 -2.94 -12.74 -19.95
C ARG A 72 -3.85 -11.66 -20.48
N VAL A 73 -4.52 -10.97 -19.56
CA VAL A 73 -5.35 -9.80 -19.87
C VAL A 73 -4.81 -8.61 -19.09
N GLY A 74 -4.40 -7.56 -19.81
CA GLY A 74 -3.94 -6.31 -19.22
C GLY A 74 -5.10 -5.47 -18.69
N LEU A 75 -4.95 -4.92 -17.49
CA LEU A 75 -5.94 -4.06 -16.86
C LEU A 75 -5.28 -2.80 -16.30
N MET A 76 -5.50 -1.66 -16.95
CA MET A 76 -4.96 -0.35 -16.59
C MET A 76 -6.09 0.59 -16.20
N SER A 77 -6.30 0.77 -14.91
CA SER A 77 -7.37 1.60 -14.38
C SER A 77 -7.12 1.99 -12.93
N SER A 78 -7.64 3.14 -12.54
CA SER A 78 -7.71 3.61 -11.17
C SER A 78 -8.58 2.69 -10.29
N THR A 79 -8.56 2.94 -8.98
CA THR A 79 -9.34 2.16 -8.02
C THR A 79 -10.83 2.44 -8.14
N ARG A 80 -11.57 1.50 -8.69
CA ARG A 80 -13.01 1.58 -8.93
C ARG A 80 -13.69 0.21 -8.94
N TYR A 81 -15.00 0.18 -8.84
CA TYR A 81 -15.77 -1.05 -8.79
C TYR A 81 -15.58 -1.91 -10.05
N GLU A 82 -15.59 -1.30 -11.23
CA GLU A 82 -15.44 -1.97 -12.52
C GLU A 82 -14.08 -2.68 -12.63
N TRP A 83 -13.03 -2.13 -11.99
CA TRP A 83 -11.73 -2.80 -11.89
C TRP A 83 -11.89 -4.18 -11.23
N THR A 84 -12.63 -4.23 -10.11
CA THR A 84 -12.86 -5.48 -9.38
C THR A 84 -13.73 -6.46 -10.17
N VAL A 85 -14.80 -5.97 -10.85
CA VAL A 85 -15.62 -6.82 -11.73
C VAL A 85 -14.78 -7.47 -12.82
N VAL A 86 -13.94 -6.68 -13.49
CA VAL A 86 -13.08 -7.14 -14.59
C VAL A 86 -12.04 -8.15 -14.08
N ASP A 87 -11.41 -7.90 -12.94
CA ASP A 87 -10.42 -8.79 -12.36
C ASP A 87 -10.98 -10.19 -12.06
N TYR A 88 -12.13 -10.24 -11.39
CA TYR A 88 -12.82 -11.52 -11.13
C TYR A 88 -13.35 -12.17 -12.42
N ALA A 89 -13.76 -11.38 -13.41
CA ALA A 89 -14.20 -11.91 -14.70
C ALA A 89 -13.04 -12.51 -15.51
N ILE A 90 -11.84 -11.92 -15.44
CA ILE A 90 -10.63 -12.49 -16.05
C ILE A 90 -10.38 -13.88 -15.46
N TRP A 91 -10.38 -14.03 -14.13
CA TRP A 91 -10.22 -15.34 -13.49
C TRP A 91 -11.35 -16.31 -13.84
N ALA A 92 -12.60 -15.84 -13.87
CA ALA A 92 -13.75 -16.66 -14.22
C ALA A 92 -13.71 -17.12 -15.70
N SER A 93 -13.03 -16.38 -16.59
CA SER A 93 -12.76 -16.80 -17.96
C SER A 93 -11.59 -17.76 -18.11
N GLY A 94 -10.85 -18.05 -17.02
CA GLY A 94 -9.62 -18.83 -17.02
C GLY A 94 -8.37 -18.01 -17.35
N GLY A 95 -8.48 -16.68 -17.41
CA GLY A 95 -7.38 -15.77 -17.73
C GLY A 95 -6.52 -15.40 -16.55
N VAL A 96 -5.39 -14.76 -16.83
CA VAL A 96 -4.40 -14.24 -15.87
C VAL A 96 -4.39 -12.73 -15.92
N THR A 97 -4.69 -12.05 -14.82
CA THR A 97 -4.71 -10.59 -14.79
C THR A 97 -3.30 -10.02 -14.77
N VAL A 98 -3.03 -9.04 -15.65
CA VAL A 98 -1.81 -8.21 -15.64
C VAL A 98 -2.21 -6.79 -15.25
N PRO A 99 -2.21 -6.46 -13.96
CA PRO A 99 -2.56 -5.12 -13.51
C PRO A 99 -1.46 -4.13 -13.89
N ILE A 100 -1.88 -2.98 -14.41
CA ILE A 100 -1.02 -1.86 -14.81
C ILE A 100 -1.53 -0.63 -14.04
N TYR A 101 -0.61 0.13 -13.44
CA TYR A 101 -1.00 1.37 -12.78
C TYR A 101 -1.53 2.39 -13.78
N GLU A 102 -2.56 3.10 -13.41
CA GLU A 102 -3.17 4.17 -14.22
C GLU A 102 -2.20 5.30 -14.57
N THR A 103 -1.17 5.48 -13.74
CA THR A 103 -0.12 6.50 -13.91
C THR A 103 1.10 5.98 -14.69
N SER A 104 1.08 4.73 -15.16
CA SER A 104 2.21 4.15 -15.90
C SER A 104 2.48 4.90 -17.19
N SER A 105 3.75 5.26 -17.41
CA SER A 105 4.19 5.86 -18.68
C SER A 105 4.10 4.87 -19.85
N ALA A 106 4.01 5.38 -21.08
CA ALA A 106 4.00 4.55 -22.29
C ALA A 106 5.16 3.54 -22.33
N GLY A 107 6.37 3.95 -21.92
CA GLY A 107 7.53 3.04 -21.87
C GLY A 107 7.42 1.94 -20.81
N GLN A 108 6.73 2.19 -19.70
CA GLN A 108 6.43 1.15 -18.70
C GLN A 108 5.37 0.18 -19.25
N VAL A 109 4.35 0.70 -19.91
CA VAL A 109 3.31 -0.12 -20.57
C VAL A 109 3.95 -0.96 -21.67
N GLU A 110 4.81 -0.40 -22.52
CA GLU A 110 5.54 -1.12 -23.57
C GLU A 110 6.29 -2.33 -23.00
N TRP A 111 7.03 -2.13 -21.91
CA TRP A 111 7.75 -3.19 -21.25
C TRP A 111 6.80 -4.29 -20.74
N ILE A 112 5.73 -3.95 -20.07
CA ILE A 112 4.75 -4.90 -19.54
C ILE A 112 4.10 -5.69 -20.69
N LEU A 113 3.68 -5.00 -21.76
CA LEU A 113 3.07 -5.66 -22.92
C LEU A 113 4.04 -6.61 -23.62
N SER A 114 5.32 -6.23 -23.74
CA SER A 114 6.34 -7.06 -24.40
C SER A 114 6.67 -8.33 -23.61
N ASP A 115 6.70 -8.26 -22.28
CA ASP A 115 7.08 -9.35 -21.38
C ASP A 115 5.89 -10.26 -21.02
N ALA A 116 4.78 -9.71 -20.57
CA ALA A 116 3.56 -10.47 -20.24
C ALA A 116 2.83 -10.99 -21.47
N ARG A 117 2.92 -10.28 -22.62
CA ARG A 117 2.22 -10.61 -23.87
C ARG A 117 0.72 -10.83 -23.65
N PRO A 118 -0.03 -9.85 -23.13
CA PRO A 118 -1.47 -9.98 -22.97
C PRO A 118 -2.15 -10.07 -24.33
N VAL A 119 -3.23 -10.87 -24.41
CA VAL A 119 -4.03 -11.01 -25.63
C VAL A 119 -5.08 -9.92 -25.77
N LEU A 120 -5.44 -9.30 -24.64
CA LEU A 120 -6.46 -8.27 -24.53
C LEU A 120 -5.98 -7.22 -23.52
N LEU A 121 -6.34 -5.95 -23.77
CA LEU A 121 -6.05 -4.84 -22.90
C LEU A 121 -7.32 -4.07 -22.54
N ILE A 122 -7.53 -3.81 -21.27
CA ILE A 122 -8.62 -2.99 -20.75
C ILE A 122 -8.04 -1.73 -20.14
N LEU A 123 -8.40 -0.59 -20.70
CA LEU A 123 -7.94 0.75 -20.32
C LEU A 123 -9.11 1.52 -19.69
N GLU A 124 -8.82 2.45 -18.76
CA GLU A 124 -9.89 3.18 -18.11
C GLU A 124 -10.47 4.27 -18.99
N THR A 125 -9.67 5.21 -19.46
CA THR A 125 -10.11 6.47 -20.08
C THR A 125 -9.60 6.62 -21.50
N GLU A 126 -10.18 7.57 -22.25
CA GLU A 126 -9.67 7.98 -23.57
C GLU A 126 -8.21 8.49 -23.50
N LYS A 127 -7.84 9.13 -22.38
CA LYS A 127 -6.47 9.57 -22.19
C LYS A 127 -5.51 8.36 -22.16
N HIS A 128 -5.84 7.28 -21.44
CA HIS A 128 -5.02 6.08 -21.40
C HIS A 128 -4.91 5.44 -22.80
N VAL A 129 -6.01 5.41 -23.56
CA VAL A 129 -6.00 4.91 -24.96
C VAL A 129 -5.05 5.73 -25.81
N THR A 130 -5.12 7.06 -25.74
CA THR A 130 -4.29 7.96 -26.52
C THR A 130 -2.82 7.88 -26.13
N ASP A 131 -2.52 7.92 -24.83
CA ASP A 131 -1.14 7.92 -24.31
C ASP A 131 -0.41 6.61 -24.60
N THR A 132 -1.14 5.49 -24.77
CA THR A 132 -0.55 4.17 -25.02
C THR A 132 -0.75 3.68 -26.47
N ALA A 133 -1.37 4.46 -27.35
CA ALA A 133 -1.77 4.04 -28.70
C ALA A 133 -0.61 3.41 -29.50
N ASP A 134 0.54 4.07 -29.54
CA ASP A 134 1.69 3.62 -30.32
C ASP A 134 2.26 2.30 -29.79
N VAL A 135 2.38 2.16 -28.46
CA VAL A 135 2.94 0.96 -27.83
C VAL A 135 1.96 -0.22 -27.90
N VAL A 136 0.65 0.04 -27.85
CA VAL A 136 -0.38 -0.97 -28.05
C VAL A 136 -0.42 -1.44 -29.51
N ALA A 137 -0.31 -0.51 -30.46
CA ALA A 137 -0.26 -0.85 -31.89
C ALA A 137 1.00 -1.69 -32.25
N ALA A 138 2.09 -1.49 -31.53
CA ALA A 138 3.33 -2.27 -31.70
C ALA A 138 3.31 -3.62 -30.98
N ALA A 139 2.35 -3.87 -30.09
CA ALA A 139 2.27 -5.10 -29.30
C ALA A 139 1.52 -6.21 -30.05
N ASP A 140 2.23 -7.05 -30.78
CA ASP A 140 1.68 -8.15 -31.59
C ASP A 140 0.75 -9.10 -30.84
N SER A 141 0.83 -9.17 -29.52
CA SER A 141 0.01 -10.05 -28.69
C SER A 141 -1.39 -9.48 -28.43
N VAL A 142 -1.55 -8.15 -28.41
CA VAL A 142 -2.82 -7.48 -28.09
C VAL A 142 -3.74 -7.51 -29.32
N ARG A 143 -4.80 -8.32 -29.26
CA ARG A 143 -5.77 -8.46 -30.35
C ARG A 143 -6.89 -7.44 -30.29
N THR A 144 -7.26 -7.04 -29.07
CA THR A 144 -8.40 -6.16 -28.81
C THR A 144 -8.17 -5.31 -27.58
N THR A 145 -8.64 -4.07 -27.63
CA THR A 145 -8.64 -3.14 -26.51
C THR A 145 -10.07 -2.70 -26.18
N PHE A 146 -10.40 -2.66 -24.89
CA PHE A 146 -11.65 -2.12 -24.37
C PHE A 146 -11.37 -0.93 -23.47
N ARG A 147 -12.33 0.02 -23.40
CA ARG A 147 -12.27 1.18 -22.51
C ARG A 147 -13.37 1.10 -21.46
N ILE A 148 -13.03 1.32 -20.17
CA ILE A 148 -14.00 1.23 -19.07
C ILE A 148 -14.98 2.40 -19.11
N ASP A 149 -14.47 3.64 -19.25
CA ASP A 149 -15.32 4.81 -19.33
C ASP A 149 -16.05 4.85 -20.68
N ALA A 150 -17.36 5.00 -20.63
CA ALA A 150 -18.17 5.19 -21.81
C ALA A 150 -17.81 6.52 -22.50
N GLY A 151 -17.76 6.50 -23.84
CA GLY A 151 -17.73 7.74 -24.64
C GLY A 151 -19.12 8.37 -24.72
N ASN A 152 -19.21 9.54 -25.35
CA ASN A 152 -20.50 10.23 -25.52
C ASN A 152 -21.54 9.41 -26.31
N ASP A 153 -21.09 8.48 -27.17
CA ASP A 153 -21.91 7.64 -28.03
C ASP A 153 -21.52 6.15 -27.97
N GLU A 154 -20.74 5.73 -26.95
CA GLU A 154 -20.22 4.36 -26.83
C GLU A 154 -20.42 3.81 -25.42
N ASP A 155 -20.75 2.52 -25.34
CA ASP A 155 -20.81 1.79 -24.07
C ASP A 155 -19.39 1.49 -23.53
N GLY A 156 -19.23 1.50 -22.21
CA GLY A 156 -18.00 1.12 -21.55
C GLY A 156 -17.70 -0.38 -21.62
N ALA A 157 -16.46 -0.78 -21.29
CA ALA A 157 -15.95 -2.15 -21.38
C ALA A 157 -16.88 -3.21 -20.75
N VAL A 158 -17.43 -2.94 -19.57
CA VAL A 158 -18.32 -3.88 -18.87
C VAL A 158 -19.58 -4.14 -19.70
N ALA A 159 -20.22 -3.10 -20.23
CA ALA A 159 -21.42 -3.24 -21.06
C ALA A 159 -21.12 -3.94 -22.39
N ARG A 160 -20.03 -3.53 -23.08
CA ARG A 160 -19.63 -4.15 -24.36
C ARG A 160 -19.25 -5.61 -24.21
N LEU A 161 -18.52 -5.98 -23.17
CA LEU A 161 -18.19 -7.38 -22.89
C LEU A 161 -19.45 -8.17 -22.53
N THR A 162 -20.38 -7.59 -21.77
CA THR A 162 -21.67 -8.23 -21.49
C THR A 162 -22.45 -8.52 -22.77
N GLU A 163 -22.53 -7.57 -23.71
CA GLU A 163 -23.18 -7.74 -25.00
C GLU A 163 -22.49 -8.83 -25.84
N LEU A 164 -21.16 -8.80 -25.96
CA LEU A 164 -20.39 -9.84 -26.66
C LEU A 164 -20.63 -11.23 -26.06
N GLY A 165 -20.75 -11.32 -24.75
CA GLY A 165 -20.97 -12.56 -24.01
C GLY A 165 -22.38 -13.13 -24.19
N ALA A 166 -23.34 -12.36 -24.70
CA ALA A 166 -24.74 -12.80 -24.81
C ALA A 166 -24.96 -14.07 -25.67
N THR A 167 -24.05 -14.35 -26.61
CA THR A 167 -24.08 -15.54 -27.47
C THR A 167 -23.30 -16.73 -26.92
N VAL A 168 -22.57 -16.56 -25.81
CA VAL A 168 -21.81 -17.64 -25.18
C VAL A 168 -22.71 -18.47 -24.30
N GLU A 169 -22.55 -19.81 -24.37
CA GLU A 169 -23.37 -20.75 -23.59
C GLU A 169 -23.28 -20.50 -22.07
N ASP A 170 -24.37 -20.72 -21.34
CA ASP A 170 -24.46 -20.42 -19.91
C ASP A 170 -23.48 -21.22 -19.05
N ASN A 171 -23.11 -22.42 -19.49
CA ASN A 171 -22.15 -23.27 -18.77
C ASN A 171 -20.66 -22.98 -19.09
N ALA A 172 -20.38 -22.13 -20.08
CA ALA A 172 -19.00 -21.90 -20.55
C ALA A 172 -18.07 -21.36 -19.41
N VAL A 173 -18.56 -20.37 -18.66
CA VAL A 173 -17.81 -19.82 -17.51
C VAL A 173 -17.61 -20.89 -16.45
N ARG A 174 -18.65 -21.65 -16.12
CA ARG A 174 -18.55 -22.74 -15.14
C ARG A 174 -17.51 -23.78 -15.55
N THR A 175 -17.49 -24.16 -16.82
CA THR A 175 -16.50 -25.10 -17.37
C THR A 175 -15.07 -24.56 -17.21
N ARG A 176 -14.86 -23.25 -17.42
CA ARG A 176 -13.54 -22.60 -17.23
C ARG A 176 -13.13 -22.58 -15.76
N VAL A 177 -14.06 -22.24 -14.86
CA VAL A 177 -13.82 -22.21 -13.40
C VAL A 177 -13.51 -23.60 -12.86
N ASP A 178 -14.28 -24.61 -13.26
CA ASP A 178 -14.08 -26.01 -12.83
C ASP A 178 -12.75 -26.61 -13.37
N ALA A 179 -12.16 -26.01 -14.39
CA ALA A 179 -10.85 -26.39 -14.93
C ALA A 179 -9.66 -25.67 -14.28
N LEU A 180 -9.89 -24.71 -13.38
CA LEU A 180 -8.82 -24.03 -12.66
C LEU A 180 -8.23 -24.94 -11.57
N HIS A 181 -6.90 -24.85 -11.45
CA HIS A 181 -6.16 -25.43 -10.36
C HIS A 181 -5.56 -24.33 -9.48
N SER A 182 -5.39 -24.61 -8.22
CA SER A 182 -4.79 -23.65 -7.28
C SER A 182 -3.35 -23.26 -7.64
N SER A 183 -2.64 -24.12 -8.35
CA SER A 183 -1.30 -23.86 -8.89
C SER A 183 -1.28 -23.00 -10.16
N ASP A 184 -2.44 -22.76 -10.80
CA ASP A 184 -2.49 -21.94 -12.00
C ASP A 184 -2.15 -20.47 -11.66
N PRO A 185 -1.45 -19.76 -12.55
CA PRO A 185 -1.21 -18.34 -12.40
C PRO A 185 -2.52 -17.55 -12.35
N ALA A 186 -2.71 -16.74 -11.31
CA ALA A 186 -3.84 -15.83 -11.18
C ALA A 186 -3.48 -14.42 -11.66
N THR A 187 -2.22 -14.01 -11.46
CA THR A 187 -1.80 -12.65 -11.82
C THR A 187 -0.29 -12.53 -12.03
N LEU A 188 0.10 -11.58 -12.88
CA LEU A 188 1.48 -11.13 -13.06
C LEU A 188 1.58 -9.67 -12.64
N ILE A 189 2.22 -9.38 -11.51
CA ILE A 189 2.36 -8.02 -10.99
C ILE A 189 3.78 -7.54 -11.22
N TYR A 190 3.94 -6.44 -11.97
CA TYR A 190 5.24 -5.87 -12.30
C TYR A 190 5.72 -4.96 -11.17
N THR A 191 6.86 -5.33 -10.57
CA THR A 191 7.49 -4.54 -9.51
C THR A 191 8.74 -3.86 -10.03
N SER A 192 8.87 -2.56 -9.74
CA SER A 192 10.11 -1.84 -9.96
C SER A 192 11.14 -2.29 -8.92
N GLY A 193 12.01 -3.22 -9.29
CA GLY A 193 13.19 -3.54 -8.49
C GLY A 193 14.06 -2.28 -8.31
N THR A 194 14.90 -2.27 -7.27
CA THR A 194 15.83 -1.16 -7.00
C THR A 194 16.89 -0.99 -8.12
N THR A 195 17.01 -1.96 -9.00
CA THR A 195 17.98 -1.95 -10.13
C THR A 195 17.38 -2.70 -11.32
N GLY A 196 17.20 -2.02 -12.46
CA GLY A 196 16.80 -2.65 -13.72
C GLY A 196 15.34 -2.47 -14.12
N ARG A 197 14.92 -3.24 -15.13
CA ARG A 197 13.53 -3.27 -15.61
C ARG A 197 12.62 -3.96 -14.60
N PRO A 198 11.35 -3.57 -14.50
CA PRO A 198 10.37 -4.24 -13.63
C PRO A 198 10.28 -5.74 -13.93
N LYS A 199 10.20 -6.56 -12.88
CA LYS A 199 10.04 -8.00 -12.98
C LYS A 199 8.58 -8.38 -12.75
N GLY A 200 8.04 -9.30 -13.55
CA GLY A 200 6.70 -9.86 -13.35
C GLY A 200 6.70 -10.88 -12.21
N VAL A 201 6.15 -10.52 -11.08
CA VAL A 201 5.92 -11.48 -9.97
C VAL A 201 4.72 -12.33 -10.33
N GLN A 202 4.91 -13.64 -10.46
CA GLN A 202 3.84 -14.58 -10.76
C GLN A 202 3.21 -15.07 -9.44
N LEU A 203 1.93 -14.75 -9.23
CA LEU A 203 1.16 -15.28 -8.11
C LEU A 203 0.11 -16.24 -8.62
N THR A 204 -0.01 -17.39 -7.95
CA THR A 204 -1.00 -18.42 -8.24
C THR A 204 -2.32 -18.16 -7.51
N HIS A 205 -3.38 -18.86 -7.90
CA HIS A 205 -4.62 -18.89 -7.12
C HIS A 205 -4.35 -19.36 -5.68
N ALA A 206 -3.46 -20.36 -5.48
CA ALA A 206 -3.08 -20.83 -4.15
C ALA A 206 -2.50 -19.72 -3.29
N ASN A 207 -1.62 -18.88 -3.83
CA ASN A 207 -1.01 -17.78 -3.09
C ASN A 207 -2.08 -16.79 -2.59
N LEU A 208 -3.00 -16.35 -3.47
CA LEU A 208 -4.05 -15.39 -3.12
C LEU A 208 -5.10 -15.99 -2.16
N VAL A 209 -5.48 -17.24 -2.35
CA VAL A 209 -6.37 -17.97 -1.44
C VAL A 209 -5.72 -18.15 -0.06
N ALA A 210 -4.43 -18.50 -0.02
CA ALA A 210 -3.68 -18.63 1.23
C ALA A 210 -3.58 -17.30 1.98
N GLU A 211 -3.37 -16.20 1.28
CA GLU A 211 -3.36 -14.85 1.85
C GLU A 211 -4.73 -14.51 2.47
N SER A 212 -5.82 -14.65 1.70
CA SER A 212 -7.18 -14.38 2.17
C SER A 212 -7.54 -15.25 3.39
N ARG A 213 -7.32 -16.57 3.33
CA ARG A 213 -7.59 -17.48 4.43
C ARG A 213 -6.70 -17.19 5.62
N GLY A 214 -5.39 -16.92 5.38
CA GLY A 214 -4.44 -16.58 6.42
C GLY A 214 -4.86 -15.36 7.25
N ILE A 215 -5.31 -14.30 6.61
CA ILE A 215 -5.85 -13.12 7.28
C ILE A 215 -7.09 -13.46 8.11
N ARG A 216 -8.03 -14.22 7.54
CA ARG A 216 -9.30 -14.60 8.17
C ARG A 216 -9.15 -15.59 9.33
N GLU A 217 -8.07 -16.35 9.38
CA GLU A 217 -7.74 -17.25 10.51
C GLU A 217 -7.05 -16.52 11.68
N THR A 218 -6.78 -15.22 11.54
CA THR A 218 -6.33 -14.39 12.66
C THR A 218 -7.52 -13.76 13.42
N SER A 219 -7.24 -13.03 14.50
CA SER A 219 -8.27 -12.24 15.19
C SER A 219 -8.81 -11.06 14.35
N LEU A 220 -8.25 -10.78 13.16
CA LEU A 220 -8.83 -9.81 12.22
C LEU A 220 -10.21 -10.24 11.70
N LYS A 221 -10.59 -11.51 11.81
CA LYS A 221 -11.95 -11.99 11.54
C LYS A 221 -13.05 -11.30 12.36
N GLU A 222 -12.72 -10.73 13.51
CA GLU A 222 -13.67 -9.93 14.30
C GLU A 222 -14.09 -8.65 13.56
N LEU A 223 -13.24 -8.17 12.65
CA LEU A 223 -13.45 -7.00 11.82
C LEU A 223 -13.92 -7.37 10.42
N LEU A 224 -13.27 -8.35 9.80
CA LEU A 224 -13.60 -8.88 8.48
C LEU A 224 -14.77 -9.86 8.60
N ARG A 225 -15.99 -9.35 8.54
CA ARG A 225 -17.22 -10.12 8.77
C ARG A 225 -18.43 -9.53 8.05
N PRO A 226 -19.50 -10.30 7.86
CA PRO A 226 -20.76 -9.78 7.32
C PRO A 226 -21.24 -8.55 8.07
N GLY A 227 -21.65 -7.52 7.31
CA GLY A 227 -22.15 -6.24 7.84
C GLY A 227 -21.07 -5.20 8.15
N SER A 228 -19.79 -5.55 8.17
CA SER A 228 -18.70 -4.55 8.22
C SER A 228 -18.40 -3.97 6.83
N ARG A 229 -17.71 -2.83 6.81
CA ARG A 229 -17.43 -2.05 5.61
C ARG A 229 -16.00 -1.54 5.59
N THR A 230 -15.39 -1.53 4.41
CA THR A 230 -14.11 -0.84 4.17
C THR A 230 -14.16 -0.03 2.88
N LEU A 231 -13.47 1.10 2.84
CA LEU A 231 -13.31 1.92 1.65
C LEU A 231 -11.90 1.71 1.10
N MET A 232 -11.83 1.15 -0.10
CA MET A 232 -10.58 0.97 -0.82
C MET A 232 -10.31 2.18 -1.70
N PHE A 233 -9.14 2.80 -1.50
CA PHE A 233 -8.66 3.94 -2.26
C PHE A 233 -7.20 3.81 -2.69
N LEU A 234 -6.50 2.76 -2.20
CA LEU A 234 -5.18 2.42 -2.70
C LEU A 234 -5.29 1.76 -4.07
N PRO A 235 -4.28 1.91 -4.95
CA PRO A 235 -4.29 1.31 -6.28
C PRO A 235 -4.52 -0.20 -6.24
N LEU A 236 -5.58 -0.70 -6.91
CA LEU A 236 -5.86 -2.14 -7.02
C LEU A 236 -4.83 -2.88 -7.89
N ALA A 237 -4.06 -2.15 -8.70
CA ALA A 237 -2.90 -2.69 -9.39
C ALA A 237 -1.78 -3.13 -8.41
N HIS A 238 -1.79 -2.61 -7.18
CA HIS A 238 -0.87 -3.02 -6.13
C HIS A 238 -1.43 -4.21 -5.33
N VAL A 239 -0.59 -5.22 -5.09
CA VAL A 239 -0.98 -6.46 -4.41
C VAL A 239 -1.67 -6.23 -3.06
N LEU A 240 -1.24 -5.24 -2.27
CA LEU A 240 -1.81 -4.97 -0.93
C LEU A 240 -3.30 -4.61 -0.98
N ALA A 241 -3.69 -3.66 -1.83
CA ALA A 241 -5.09 -3.25 -1.97
C ALA A 241 -5.95 -4.41 -2.48
N ARG A 242 -5.43 -5.15 -3.46
CA ARG A 242 -6.10 -6.29 -4.08
C ARG A 242 -6.31 -7.44 -3.09
N ALA A 243 -5.26 -7.85 -2.36
CA ALA A 243 -5.35 -8.92 -1.36
C ALA A 243 -6.35 -8.59 -0.24
N VAL A 244 -6.35 -7.35 0.27
CA VAL A 244 -7.32 -6.93 1.29
C VAL A 244 -8.74 -6.85 0.71
N THR A 245 -8.92 -6.46 -0.56
CA THR A 245 -10.23 -6.49 -1.23
C THR A 245 -10.75 -7.93 -1.35
N ILE A 246 -9.89 -8.88 -1.75
CA ILE A 246 -10.24 -10.30 -1.82
C ILE A 246 -10.63 -10.83 -0.42
N ALA A 247 -9.79 -10.61 0.60
CA ALA A 247 -10.04 -11.07 1.97
C ALA A 247 -11.33 -10.46 2.57
N ALA A 248 -11.59 -9.17 2.28
CA ALA A 248 -12.83 -8.49 2.71
C ALA A 248 -14.06 -9.10 2.03
N PHE A 249 -14.01 -9.30 0.71
CA PHE A 249 -15.08 -9.94 -0.04
C PHE A 249 -15.34 -11.37 0.46
N ASP A 250 -14.30 -12.18 0.63
CA ASP A 250 -14.39 -13.56 1.14
C ASP A 250 -14.95 -13.64 2.56
N ALA A 251 -14.74 -12.61 3.37
CA ALA A 251 -15.25 -12.53 4.73
C ALA A 251 -16.68 -11.97 4.84
N GLY A 252 -17.30 -11.58 3.74
CA GLY A 252 -18.62 -10.96 3.74
C GLY A 252 -18.64 -9.47 4.07
N THR A 253 -17.48 -8.81 4.15
CA THR A 253 -17.35 -7.36 4.34
C THR A 253 -17.70 -6.63 3.06
N ALA A 254 -18.47 -5.55 3.16
CA ALA A 254 -18.81 -4.71 2.01
C ALA A 254 -17.63 -3.76 1.66
N VAL A 255 -17.21 -3.75 0.40
CA VAL A 255 -16.11 -2.90 -0.09
C VAL A 255 -16.66 -1.76 -0.93
N GLY A 256 -16.31 -0.52 -0.57
CA GLY A 256 -16.47 0.65 -1.44
C GLY A 256 -15.16 0.99 -2.12
N HIS A 257 -15.22 1.67 -3.26
CA HIS A 257 -14.04 2.11 -4.00
C HIS A 257 -14.08 3.62 -4.24
N THR A 258 -12.92 4.25 -4.20
CA THR A 258 -12.73 5.65 -4.64
C THR A 258 -11.29 5.87 -5.10
N SER A 259 -11.12 6.67 -6.14
CA SER A 259 -9.82 7.21 -6.57
C SER A 259 -9.66 8.70 -6.22
N ASP A 260 -10.69 9.32 -5.63
CA ASP A 260 -10.70 10.73 -5.27
C ASP A 260 -9.97 10.99 -3.94
N ILE A 261 -8.64 10.98 -4.00
CA ILE A 261 -7.77 11.19 -2.84
C ILE A 261 -7.91 12.61 -2.25
N PRO A 262 -8.03 13.70 -3.04
CA PRO A 262 -8.25 15.04 -2.49
C PRO A 262 -9.47 15.14 -1.57
N ASN A 263 -10.56 14.42 -1.87
CA ASN A 263 -11.81 14.44 -1.10
C ASN A 263 -11.96 13.23 -0.14
N LEU A 264 -10.88 12.51 0.13
CA LEU A 264 -10.91 11.25 0.90
C LEU A 264 -11.56 11.39 2.28
N VAL A 265 -11.30 12.48 3.03
CA VAL A 265 -11.88 12.73 4.35
C VAL A 265 -13.41 12.91 4.29
N ALA A 266 -13.90 13.62 3.27
CA ALA A 266 -15.34 13.77 3.04
C ALA A 266 -15.97 12.41 2.67
N THR A 267 -15.27 11.62 1.86
CA THR A 267 -15.69 10.27 1.46
C THR A 267 -15.75 9.33 2.66
N PHE A 268 -14.78 9.37 3.60
CA PHE A 268 -14.87 8.63 4.86
C PHE A 268 -16.11 9.04 5.66
N GLY A 269 -16.44 10.34 5.71
CA GLY A 269 -17.63 10.84 6.40
C GLY A 269 -18.94 10.29 5.85
N SER A 270 -19.05 10.13 4.52
CA SER A 270 -20.24 9.60 3.85
C SER A 270 -20.30 8.07 3.86
N PHE A 271 -19.18 7.38 3.64
CA PHE A 271 -19.09 5.92 3.58
C PHE A 271 -19.13 5.28 4.98
N ARG A 272 -18.43 5.89 5.97
CA ARG A 272 -18.30 5.46 7.35
C ARG A 272 -17.71 4.04 7.48
N PRO A 273 -16.43 3.83 7.10
CA PRO A 273 -15.81 2.51 7.16
C PRO A 273 -15.63 2.02 8.60
N ASP A 274 -15.73 0.70 8.82
CA ASP A 274 -15.42 0.05 10.09
C ASP A 274 -13.92 -0.12 10.28
N PHE A 275 -13.19 -0.26 9.18
CA PHE A 275 -11.72 -0.23 9.18
C PHE A 275 -11.19 0.42 7.89
N ILE A 276 -9.93 0.85 7.94
CA ILE A 276 -9.24 1.52 6.84
C ILE A 276 -7.93 0.77 6.56
N LEU A 277 -7.69 0.42 5.30
CA LEU A 277 -6.35 0.04 4.82
C LEU A 277 -5.68 1.28 4.22
N SER A 278 -4.45 1.57 4.64
CA SER A 278 -3.69 2.67 4.05
C SER A 278 -2.17 2.45 4.13
N VAL A 279 -1.44 3.40 3.59
CA VAL A 279 0.00 3.53 3.74
C VAL A 279 0.32 4.58 4.82
N PRO A 280 1.51 4.54 5.46
CA PRO A 280 1.88 5.46 6.54
C PRO A 280 1.67 6.93 6.21
N ARG A 281 1.98 7.35 4.98
CA ARG A 281 1.88 8.74 4.52
C ARG A 281 0.48 9.34 4.69
N VAL A 282 -0.57 8.56 4.52
CA VAL A 282 -1.95 9.04 4.72
C VAL A 282 -2.21 9.35 6.19
N PHE A 283 -1.75 8.49 7.09
CA PHE A 283 -1.89 8.71 8.54
C PHE A 283 -1.04 9.90 9.01
N GLU A 284 0.18 10.07 8.47
CA GLU A 284 1.01 11.26 8.70
C GLU A 284 0.27 12.53 8.26
N LYS A 285 -0.29 12.54 7.04
CA LYS A 285 -1.01 13.70 6.50
C LYS A 285 -2.23 14.05 7.36
N VAL A 286 -3.02 13.07 7.80
CA VAL A 286 -4.17 13.29 8.70
C VAL A 286 -3.71 13.91 10.03
N TYR A 287 -2.65 13.38 10.65
CA TYR A 287 -2.08 13.91 11.87
C TYR A 287 -1.58 15.35 11.69
N ASN A 288 -0.75 15.58 10.66
CA ASN A 288 -0.11 16.87 10.41
C ASN A 288 -1.14 17.95 10.06
N THR A 289 -2.12 17.65 9.22
CA THR A 289 -3.21 18.57 8.88
C THR A 289 -4.02 18.97 10.12
N ALA A 290 -4.33 18.01 10.98
CA ALA A 290 -5.07 18.30 12.23
C ALA A 290 -4.23 19.16 13.18
N LYS A 291 -2.93 18.90 13.31
CA LYS A 291 -1.99 19.68 14.11
C LYS A 291 -1.89 21.12 13.59
N GLN A 292 -1.67 21.31 12.29
CA GLN A 292 -1.56 22.62 11.65
C GLN A 292 -2.83 23.44 11.86
N LYS A 293 -4.00 22.84 11.61
CA LYS A 293 -5.29 23.50 11.84
C LYS A 293 -5.46 23.94 13.29
N ALA A 294 -5.07 23.10 14.26
CA ALA A 294 -5.12 23.44 15.66
C ALA A 294 -4.18 24.62 16.01
N HIS A 295 -2.98 24.66 15.43
CA HIS A 295 -2.04 25.78 15.61
C HIS A 295 -2.59 27.07 14.98
N ALA A 296 -3.12 27.04 13.77
CA ALA A 296 -3.77 28.17 13.11
C ALA A 296 -4.96 28.73 13.90
N ASP A 297 -5.76 27.84 14.52
CA ASP A 297 -6.88 28.21 15.39
C ASP A 297 -6.45 28.70 16.81
N GLY A 298 -5.16 28.85 17.09
CA GLY A 298 -4.62 29.24 18.40
C GLY A 298 -4.70 28.14 19.48
N LYS A 299 -5.01 26.90 19.08
CA LYS A 299 -5.18 25.73 19.97
C LYS A 299 -4.01 24.74 19.89
N GLY A 300 -2.89 25.12 19.28
CA GLY A 300 -1.74 24.24 19.05
C GLY A 300 -1.24 23.58 20.32
N LYS A 301 -1.03 24.35 21.41
CA LYS A 301 -0.60 23.80 22.71
C LYS A 301 -1.57 22.74 23.28
N VAL A 302 -2.87 22.86 22.98
CA VAL A 302 -3.88 21.88 23.41
C VAL A 302 -3.72 20.61 22.58
N PHE A 303 -3.50 20.73 21.27
CA PHE A 303 -3.28 19.59 20.40
C PHE A 303 -1.99 18.85 20.78
N ASP A 304 -0.89 19.58 20.99
CA ASP A 304 0.40 18.97 21.36
C ASP A 304 0.29 18.21 22.69
N ALA A 305 -0.32 18.82 23.71
CA ALA A 305 -0.56 18.14 24.99
C ALA A 305 -1.50 16.93 24.87
N ALA A 306 -2.47 16.98 23.94
CA ALA A 306 -3.34 15.85 23.64
C ALA A 306 -2.54 14.73 22.96
N ALA A 307 -1.67 15.06 21.99
CA ALA A 307 -0.84 14.08 21.30
C ALA A 307 0.12 13.36 22.27
N ASP A 308 0.80 14.11 23.13
CA ASP A 308 1.66 13.54 24.17
C ASP A 308 0.89 12.63 25.12
N THR A 309 -0.33 13.05 25.50
CA THR A 309 -1.20 12.26 26.38
C THR A 309 -1.66 10.98 25.70
N ALA A 310 -1.95 11.01 24.39
CA ALA A 310 -2.33 9.82 23.61
C ALA A 310 -1.17 8.81 23.53
N VAL A 311 0.05 9.28 23.28
CA VAL A 311 1.26 8.43 23.26
C VAL A 311 1.47 7.79 24.63
N ALA A 312 1.51 8.60 25.70
CA ALA A 312 1.68 8.10 27.08
C ALA A 312 0.56 7.12 27.48
N TRP A 313 -0.67 7.39 27.07
CA TRP A 313 -1.81 6.49 27.29
C TRP A 313 -1.60 5.13 26.61
N SER A 314 -1.16 5.17 25.34
CA SER A 314 -0.87 3.95 24.58
C SER A 314 0.26 3.14 25.22
N GLU A 315 1.36 3.76 25.62
CA GLU A 315 2.48 3.10 26.27
C GLU A 315 2.08 2.50 27.64
N ALA A 316 1.19 3.17 28.36
CA ALA A 316 0.70 2.68 29.64
C ALA A 316 -0.35 1.56 29.55
N GLN A 317 -0.84 1.18 28.35
CA GLN A 317 -1.80 0.08 28.23
C GLN A 317 -1.22 -1.26 28.70
N ASP A 318 0.07 -1.47 28.53
CA ASP A 318 0.74 -2.71 28.89
C ASP A 318 1.13 -2.78 30.39
N THR A 319 1.22 -1.61 31.06
CA THR A 319 1.67 -1.50 32.47
C THR A 319 0.64 -0.96 33.43
N GLY A 320 -0.45 -0.43 32.90
CA GLY A 320 -1.55 0.21 33.64
C GLY A 320 -1.39 1.72 33.78
N ALA A 321 -2.40 2.46 33.35
CA ALA A 321 -2.41 3.91 33.40
C ALA A 321 -2.77 4.43 34.80
N GLY A 322 -1.98 5.37 35.33
CA GLY A 322 -2.28 6.07 36.57
C GLY A 322 -3.51 7.00 36.46
N LEU A 323 -4.11 7.36 37.61
CA LEU A 323 -5.36 8.14 37.66
C LEU A 323 -5.25 9.49 36.92
N VAL A 324 -4.15 10.20 37.06
CA VAL A 324 -3.93 11.51 36.39
C VAL A 324 -3.95 11.35 34.86
N LEU A 325 -3.30 10.32 34.33
CA LEU A 325 -3.27 10.03 32.90
C LEU A 325 -4.68 9.66 32.39
N ARG A 326 -5.45 8.89 33.15
CA ARG A 326 -6.83 8.54 32.82
C ARG A 326 -7.74 9.77 32.71
N VAL A 327 -7.62 10.71 33.66
CA VAL A 327 -8.40 11.95 33.64
C VAL A 327 -8.00 12.83 32.47
N LYS A 328 -6.69 13.03 32.23
CA LYS A 328 -6.19 13.81 31.08
C LYS A 328 -6.69 13.22 29.77
N HIS A 329 -6.55 11.91 29.59
CA HIS A 329 -7.00 11.21 28.39
C HIS A 329 -8.50 11.40 28.15
N ALA A 330 -9.36 11.26 29.17
CA ALA A 330 -10.80 11.47 29.07
C ALA A 330 -11.18 12.92 28.71
N VAL A 331 -10.42 13.91 29.19
CA VAL A 331 -10.60 15.32 28.80
C VAL A 331 -10.25 15.52 27.32
N PHE A 332 -9.08 15.04 26.89
CA PHE A 332 -8.66 15.18 25.50
C PHE A 332 -9.47 14.33 24.53
N ASP A 333 -10.09 13.24 25.01
CA ASP A 333 -11.04 12.47 24.20
C ASP A 333 -12.18 13.34 23.68
N LYS A 334 -12.79 14.13 24.55
CA LYS A 334 -13.88 15.06 24.19
C LYS A 334 -13.41 16.24 23.35
N LEU A 335 -12.23 16.77 23.62
CA LEU A 335 -11.74 18.01 23.01
C LEU A 335 -11.08 17.78 21.64
N VAL A 336 -10.37 16.67 21.48
CA VAL A 336 -9.48 16.40 20.33
C VAL A 336 -9.77 15.06 19.67
N TYR A 337 -9.70 13.92 20.41
CA TYR A 337 -9.68 12.61 19.79
C TYR A 337 -11.00 12.25 19.09
N SER A 338 -12.15 12.63 19.67
CA SER A 338 -13.45 12.43 19.02
C SER A 338 -13.56 13.09 17.65
N LYS A 339 -12.90 14.25 17.45
CA LYS A 339 -12.89 14.95 16.16
C LYS A 339 -11.99 14.24 15.13
N LEU A 340 -10.84 13.71 15.58
CA LEU A 340 -9.96 12.92 14.74
C LEU A 340 -10.64 11.61 14.29
N ARG A 341 -11.32 10.93 15.21
CA ARG A 341 -12.12 9.75 14.85
C ARG A 341 -13.26 10.08 13.88
N ALA A 342 -13.90 11.23 14.04
CA ALA A 342 -14.95 11.70 13.13
C ALA A 342 -14.41 11.94 11.72
N ALA A 343 -13.18 12.46 11.56
CA ALA A 343 -12.53 12.65 10.27
C ALA A 343 -12.25 11.32 9.53
N LEU A 344 -12.16 10.20 10.26
CA LEU A 344 -12.03 8.84 9.70
C LEU A 344 -13.39 8.12 9.60
N GLY A 345 -14.49 8.88 9.52
CA GLY A 345 -15.86 8.36 9.33
C GLY A 345 -16.63 8.06 10.63
N GLY A 346 -16.02 8.22 11.81
CA GLY A 346 -16.66 8.11 13.12
C GLY A 346 -17.03 6.69 13.57
N GLN A 347 -16.87 5.68 12.72
CA GLN A 347 -17.11 4.26 13.02
C GLN A 347 -15.85 3.39 12.90
N CYS A 348 -14.75 3.95 12.39
CA CYS A 348 -13.49 3.25 12.22
C CYS A 348 -12.98 2.74 13.57
N GLN A 349 -12.84 1.42 13.70
CA GLN A 349 -12.41 0.75 14.92
C GLN A 349 -10.89 0.56 14.94
N LEU A 350 -10.29 0.35 13.78
CA LEU A 350 -8.86 0.22 13.61
C LEU A 350 -8.47 0.53 12.15
N ALA A 351 -7.17 0.68 11.94
CA ALA A 351 -6.63 0.75 10.60
C ALA A 351 -5.51 -0.29 10.40
N ILE A 352 -5.23 -0.63 9.14
CA ILE A 352 -4.13 -1.48 8.74
C ILE A 352 -3.17 -0.60 7.94
N SER A 353 -1.88 -0.70 8.21
CA SER A 353 -0.83 0.03 7.50
C SER A 353 0.20 -0.94 6.95
N GLY A 354 0.55 -0.77 5.68
CA GLY A 354 1.57 -1.56 5.01
C GLY A 354 2.35 -0.78 3.97
N GLY A 355 3.31 -1.45 3.35
CA GLY A 355 4.09 -0.89 2.24
C GLY A 355 5.27 -0.01 2.63
N ALA A 356 5.29 0.58 3.82
CA ALA A 356 6.40 1.34 4.40
C ALA A 356 6.30 1.34 5.94
N PRO A 357 7.37 1.69 6.69
CA PRO A 357 7.30 1.82 8.15
C PRO A 357 6.36 2.95 8.59
N LEU A 358 5.52 2.69 9.62
CA LEU A 358 4.63 3.71 10.21
C LEU A 358 5.33 4.62 11.22
N GLY A 359 6.36 4.11 11.88
CA GLY A 359 7.00 4.78 13.01
C GLY A 359 6.24 4.62 14.33
N ALA A 360 6.98 4.31 15.40
CA ALA A 360 6.39 3.99 16.71
C ALA A 360 5.54 5.14 17.26
N ARG A 361 5.96 6.40 17.04
CA ARG A 361 5.25 7.59 17.53
C ARG A 361 3.82 7.67 17.00
N LEU A 362 3.63 7.49 15.68
CA LEU A 362 2.30 7.49 15.07
C LEU A 362 1.50 6.26 15.50
N GLY A 363 2.13 5.08 15.56
CA GLY A 363 1.50 3.87 16.07
C GLY A 363 0.94 4.06 17.48
N HIS A 364 1.73 4.63 18.41
CA HIS A 364 1.27 4.96 19.76
C HIS A 364 0.20 6.05 19.77
N PHE A 365 0.36 7.11 18.97
CA PHE A 365 -0.63 8.18 18.90
C PHE A 365 -2.01 7.65 18.48
N TYR A 366 -2.07 6.92 17.36
CA TYR A 366 -3.32 6.39 16.85
C TYR A 366 -3.94 5.33 17.79
N ARG A 367 -3.13 4.47 18.39
CA ARG A 367 -3.60 3.55 19.44
C ARG A 367 -4.16 4.33 20.64
N GLY A 368 -3.51 5.42 21.01
CA GLY A 368 -3.91 6.28 22.11
C GLY A 368 -5.21 7.05 21.90
N ILE A 369 -5.54 7.42 20.66
CA ILE A 369 -6.82 8.07 20.33
C ILE A 369 -7.95 7.07 20.08
N GLY A 370 -7.70 5.76 20.21
CA GLY A 370 -8.72 4.71 20.08
C GLY A 370 -8.93 4.20 18.66
N ILE A 371 -8.00 4.43 17.74
CA ILE A 371 -7.94 3.81 16.40
C ILE A 371 -6.55 3.18 16.24
N PRO A 372 -6.30 1.98 16.81
CA PRO A 372 -5.01 1.32 16.65
C PRO A 372 -4.72 1.07 15.16
N ILE A 373 -3.48 1.36 14.75
CA ILE A 373 -2.99 1.01 13.42
C ILE A 373 -2.18 -0.27 13.53
N PHE A 374 -2.61 -1.29 12.83
CA PHE A 374 -1.91 -2.57 12.75
C PHE A 374 -0.94 -2.55 11.57
N GLU A 375 0.34 -2.52 11.87
CA GLU A 375 1.36 -2.64 10.84
C GLU A 375 1.42 -4.07 10.32
N GLY A 376 1.52 -4.20 8.99
CA GLY A 376 1.78 -5.45 8.29
C GLY A 376 3.01 -5.33 7.41
N TYR A 377 3.65 -6.46 7.18
CA TYR A 377 4.85 -6.60 6.36
C TYR A 377 4.65 -7.66 5.31
N GLY A 378 5.12 -7.35 4.12
CA GLY A 378 5.20 -8.25 3.01
C GLY A 378 5.58 -7.52 1.72
N LEU A 379 5.69 -8.29 0.67
CA LEU A 379 6.12 -7.86 -0.66
C LEU A 379 5.11 -8.40 -1.68
N THR A 380 5.26 -8.00 -2.93
CA THR A 380 4.49 -8.63 -4.02
C THR A 380 4.78 -10.13 -4.07
N GLU A 381 6.02 -10.51 -3.87
CA GLU A 381 6.52 -11.89 -3.80
C GLU A 381 5.95 -12.72 -2.64
N THR A 382 5.27 -12.08 -1.70
CA THR A 382 4.56 -12.74 -0.58
C THR A 382 3.05 -12.48 -0.60
N SER A 383 2.48 -12.24 -1.78
CA SER A 383 1.03 -12.04 -2.03
C SER A 383 0.38 -10.90 -1.25
N ALA A 384 1.11 -10.05 -0.63
CA ALA A 384 0.93 -8.86 0.18
C ALA A 384 1.42 -9.04 1.61
N ALA A 385 0.60 -9.52 2.57
CA ALA A 385 0.98 -9.59 3.97
C ALA A 385 1.57 -10.96 4.31
N PHE A 386 2.85 -11.00 4.65
CA PHE A 386 3.47 -12.17 5.28
C PHE A 386 3.24 -12.18 6.80
N ALA A 387 3.27 -10.99 7.40
CA ALA A 387 3.07 -10.80 8.83
C ALA A 387 2.18 -9.57 9.09
N VAL A 388 1.42 -9.58 10.17
CA VAL A 388 0.57 -8.45 10.56
C VAL A 388 0.33 -8.45 12.08
N ASN A 389 0.25 -7.26 12.67
CA ASN A 389 -0.33 -7.08 13.99
C ASN A 389 -1.83 -7.39 13.97
N THR A 390 -2.35 -7.95 15.06
CA THR A 390 -3.76 -8.38 15.11
C THR A 390 -4.42 -7.95 16.43
N ILE A 391 -5.74 -8.08 16.51
CA ILE A 391 -6.50 -7.73 17.73
C ILE A 391 -6.00 -8.58 18.91
N GLY A 392 -5.67 -7.92 20.01
CA GLY A 392 -5.10 -8.57 21.20
C GLY A 392 -3.61 -8.94 21.09
N HIS A 393 -3.00 -8.77 19.92
CA HIS A 393 -1.61 -9.11 19.64
C HIS A 393 -0.92 -7.99 18.83
N GLN A 394 -1.07 -6.76 19.29
CA GLN A 394 -0.37 -5.61 18.70
C GLN A 394 0.89 -5.29 19.49
N ARG A 395 2.01 -5.13 18.79
CA ARG A 395 3.25 -4.57 19.32
C ARG A 395 3.70 -3.42 18.43
N VAL A 396 3.54 -2.20 18.92
CA VAL A 396 3.95 -0.99 18.19
C VAL A 396 5.45 -1.02 17.94
N GLY A 397 5.88 -0.69 16.71
CA GLY A 397 7.27 -0.79 16.26
C GLY A 397 7.66 -2.19 15.74
N SER A 398 6.71 -3.13 15.71
CA SER A 398 6.85 -4.39 14.99
C SER A 398 5.80 -4.50 13.89
N VAL A 399 6.09 -5.31 12.89
CA VAL A 399 5.15 -5.62 11.80
C VAL A 399 4.27 -6.85 12.11
N GLY A 400 4.18 -7.22 13.39
CA GLY A 400 3.37 -8.33 13.84
C GLY A 400 4.04 -9.69 13.66
N ARG A 401 3.21 -10.75 13.65
CA ARG A 401 3.60 -12.14 13.54
C ARG A 401 3.30 -12.69 12.14
N PRO A 402 4.02 -13.72 11.67
CA PRO A 402 3.69 -14.39 10.41
C PRO A 402 2.23 -14.89 10.41
N LEU A 403 1.56 -14.75 9.28
CA LEU A 403 0.24 -15.35 9.05
C LEU A 403 0.33 -16.89 9.19
N PRO A 404 -0.78 -17.58 9.51
CA PRO A 404 -0.81 -19.02 9.66
C PRO A 404 -0.18 -19.78 8.49
N GLY A 405 0.66 -20.77 8.80
CA GLY A 405 1.37 -21.58 7.81
C GLY A 405 2.70 -20.99 7.31
N ASN A 406 3.05 -19.78 7.72
CA ASN A 406 4.27 -19.12 7.27
C ASN A 406 5.41 -19.22 8.30
N THR A 407 6.64 -19.26 7.81
CA THR A 407 7.86 -19.34 8.61
C THR A 407 8.81 -18.22 8.22
N VAL A 408 9.30 -17.47 9.22
CA VAL A 408 10.36 -16.47 9.09
C VAL A 408 11.64 -16.99 9.69
N ARG A 409 12.79 -16.75 9.04
CA ARG A 409 14.12 -16.91 9.65
C ARG A 409 14.97 -15.67 9.41
N ILE A 410 15.94 -15.46 10.30
CA ILE A 410 16.95 -14.42 10.17
C ILE A 410 18.27 -15.08 9.82
N ALA A 411 18.80 -14.75 8.66
CA ALA A 411 20.09 -15.24 8.17
C ALA A 411 21.27 -14.68 9.01
N GLU A 412 22.49 -15.16 8.77
CA GLU A 412 23.67 -14.74 9.56
C GLU A 412 24.01 -13.25 9.37
N ASP A 413 23.74 -12.72 8.19
CA ASP A 413 23.94 -11.32 7.83
C ASP A 413 22.77 -10.41 8.25
N GLY A 414 21.76 -10.94 8.95
CA GLY A 414 20.59 -10.22 9.43
C GLY A 414 19.45 -10.11 8.43
N GLU A 415 19.57 -10.74 7.24
CA GLU A 415 18.51 -10.74 6.24
C GLU A 415 17.30 -11.57 6.69
N ILE A 416 16.11 -11.02 6.51
CA ILE A 416 14.85 -11.70 6.72
C ILE A 416 14.59 -12.64 5.53
N GLN A 417 14.38 -13.90 5.81
CA GLN A 417 14.04 -14.91 4.82
C GLN A 417 12.69 -15.54 5.17
N LEU A 418 11.85 -15.76 4.15
CA LEU A 418 10.46 -16.11 4.29
C LEU A 418 10.14 -17.42 3.56
N ARG A 419 9.29 -18.24 4.14
CA ARG A 419 8.76 -19.47 3.53
C ARG A 419 7.31 -19.69 3.95
N GLY A 420 6.47 -20.14 3.04
CA GLY A 420 5.08 -20.48 3.34
C GLY A 420 4.17 -20.35 2.12
N PRO A 421 2.88 -20.63 2.28
CA PRO A 421 1.93 -20.70 1.17
C PRO A 421 1.66 -19.35 0.47
N VAL A 422 1.99 -18.23 1.10
CA VAL A 422 1.85 -16.90 0.50
C VAL A 422 3.07 -16.49 -0.34
N VAL A 423 4.17 -17.23 -0.27
CA VAL A 423 5.41 -16.96 -1.02
C VAL A 423 5.25 -17.44 -2.46
N PHE A 424 5.63 -16.62 -3.42
CA PHE A 424 5.58 -16.93 -4.85
C PHE A 424 6.54 -18.07 -5.25
N ASP A 425 6.30 -18.66 -6.41
CA ASP A 425 7.18 -19.71 -6.95
C ASP A 425 8.29 -19.15 -7.85
N GLY A 426 8.21 -17.91 -8.28
CA GLY A 426 9.24 -17.27 -9.11
C GLY A 426 8.74 -16.07 -9.92
N TYR A 427 9.67 -15.46 -10.64
CA TYR A 427 9.38 -14.38 -11.58
C TYR A 427 9.06 -14.93 -12.97
N TRP A 428 8.05 -14.32 -13.60
CA TRP A 428 7.61 -14.67 -14.93
C TRP A 428 8.77 -14.62 -15.94
N ARG A 429 9.04 -15.75 -16.62
CA ARG A 429 10.10 -15.90 -17.64
C ARG A 429 11.47 -15.37 -17.21
N ASN A 430 11.80 -15.46 -15.93
CA ASN A 430 13.06 -14.96 -15.38
C ASN A 430 13.62 -15.94 -14.34
N ASP A 431 14.12 -17.08 -14.86
CA ASP A 431 14.65 -18.15 -14.02
C ASP A 431 15.89 -17.72 -13.24
N GLU A 432 16.73 -16.84 -13.82
CA GLU A 432 17.92 -16.31 -13.15
C GLU A 432 17.54 -15.50 -11.90
N ALA A 433 16.62 -14.55 -12.04
CA ALA A 433 16.14 -13.75 -10.92
C ALA A 433 15.38 -14.61 -9.88
N SER A 434 14.67 -15.64 -10.34
CA SER A 434 13.98 -16.59 -9.46
C SER A 434 14.97 -17.37 -8.63
N ALA A 435 16.03 -17.94 -9.25
CA ALA A 435 17.09 -18.68 -8.56
C ALA A 435 17.92 -17.78 -7.61
N GLU A 436 18.12 -16.50 -7.96
CA GLU A 436 18.79 -15.54 -7.07
C GLU A 436 17.95 -15.24 -5.81
N SER A 437 16.63 -15.17 -5.96
CA SER A 437 15.72 -14.77 -4.89
C SER A 437 15.19 -15.91 -4.04
N LEU A 438 15.12 -17.14 -4.59
CA LEU A 438 14.63 -18.34 -3.91
C LEU A 438 15.76 -19.34 -3.71
N ASP A 439 15.96 -19.78 -2.47
CA ASP A 439 17.01 -20.71 -2.08
C ASP A 439 16.43 -21.79 -1.17
N GLU A 440 16.37 -23.02 -1.65
CA GLU A 440 15.78 -24.17 -0.92
C GLU A 440 14.38 -23.90 -0.35
N GLY A 441 13.53 -23.19 -1.12
CA GLY A 441 12.17 -22.79 -0.72
C GLY A 441 12.11 -21.59 0.23
N TRP A 442 13.23 -20.91 0.48
CA TRP A 442 13.28 -19.65 1.22
C TRP A 442 13.40 -18.46 0.28
N PHE A 443 12.49 -17.53 0.43
CA PHE A 443 12.56 -16.25 -0.27
C PHE A 443 13.47 -15.27 0.47
N ARG A 444 14.48 -14.78 -0.21
CA ARG A 444 15.42 -13.75 0.24
C ARG A 444 14.83 -12.38 -0.01
N THR A 445 14.40 -11.70 1.05
CA THR A 445 13.66 -10.44 0.92
C THR A 445 14.53 -9.23 0.59
N GLY A 446 15.81 -9.28 0.92
CA GLY A 446 16.69 -8.13 0.94
C GLY A 446 16.41 -7.16 2.11
N ASP A 447 15.46 -7.43 2.97
CA ASP A 447 15.15 -6.66 4.16
C ASP A 447 15.95 -7.20 5.36
N LEU A 448 16.38 -6.30 6.24
CA LEU A 448 17.09 -6.62 7.47
C LEU A 448 16.16 -6.50 8.67
N GLY A 449 16.35 -7.38 9.66
CA GLY A 449 15.51 -7.32 10.84
C GLY A 449 15.78 -8.40 11.85
N SER A 450 14.82 -8.58 12.75
CA SER A 450 14.87 -9.59 13.82
C SER A 450 13.50 -10.20 14.05
N VAL A 451 13.48 -11.40 14.64
CA VAL A 451 12.28 -12.04 15.16
C VAL A 451 12.50 -12.39 16.63
N ASP A 452 11.53 -12.05 17.48
CA ASP A 452 11.61 -12.36 18.92
C ASP A 452 11.04 -13.74 19.28
N GLY A 453 11.04 -14.05 20.59
CA GLY A 453 10.55 -15.32 21.09
C GLY A 453 9.05 -15.56 20.90
N ASP A 454 8.27 -14.52 20.76
CA ASP A 454 6.83 -14.55 20.54
C ASP A 454 6.46 -14.49 19.04
N GLY A 455 7.46 -14.37 18.14
CA GLY A 455 7.29 -14.34 16.69
C GLY A 455 7.05 -12.94 16.10
N TYR A 456 7.19 -11.86 16.87
CA TYR A 456 7.09 -10.52 16.34
C TYR A 456 8.32 -10.16 15.53
N ILE A 457 8.09 -9.68 14.30
CA ILE A 457 9.13 -9.28 13.36
C ILE A 457 9.35 -7.76 13.49
N THR A 458 10.60 -7.34 13.57
CA THR A 458 11.01 -5.94 13.52
C THR A 458 11.90 -5.74 12.30
N ILE A 459 11.51 -4.81 11.41
CA ILE A 459 12.29 -4.42 10.23
C ILE A 459 13.25 -3.31 10.65
N THR A 460 14.53 -3.43 10.31
CA THR A 460 15.56 -2.43 10.65
C THR A 460 16.12 -1.70 9.44
N GLY A 461 15.85 -2.17 8.23
CA GLY A 461 16.26 -1.52 6.99
C GLY A 461 16.29 -2.45 5.80
N ARG A 462 16.84 -1.95 4.69
CA ARG A 462 17.10 -2.74 3.47
C ARG A 462 18.58 -2.94 3.24
N LYS A 463 18.96 -4.16 2.89
CA LYS A 463 20.37 -4.54 2.66
C LYS A 463 21.03 -3.67 1.58
N LYS A 464 20.34 -3.42 0.48
CA LYS A 464 20.81 -2.57 -0.63
C LYS A 464 20.77 -1.06 -0.36
N GLU A 465 20.12 -0.63 0.74
CA GLU A 465 19.98 0.76 1.12
C GLU A 465 20.90 1.14 2.31
N LEU A 466 21.62 0.16 2.86
CA LEU A 466 22.62 0.43 3.89
C LEU A 466 23.67 1.38 3.34
N ILE A 467 23.87 2.48 4.05
CA ILE A 467 24.91 3.45 3.78
C ILE A 467 26.18 2.98 4.49
N VAL A 468 27.26 2.79 3.73
CA VAL A 468 28.57 2.49 4.27
C VAL A 468 29.41 3.76 4.22
N THR A 469 29.57 4.43 5.35
CA THR A 469 30.39 5.65 5.41
C THR A 469 31.86 5.38 5.06
N ALA A 470 32.63 6.43 4.70
CA ALA A 470 34.06 6.30 4.44
C ALA A 470 34.84 5.73 5.65
N GLY A 471 34.31 5.85 6.87
CA GLY A 471 34.85 5.22 8.08
C GLY A 471 34.43 3.76 8.29
N GLY A 472 33.72 3.14 7.32
CA GLY A 472 33.28 1.73 7.40
C GLY A 472 32.08 1.51 8.33
N LYS A 473 31.37 2.54 8.75
CA LYS A 473 30.16 2.40 9.57
C LYS A 473 28.95 2.14 8.70
N ASN A 474 28.22 1.07 8.98
CA ASN A 474 26.93 0.78 8.37
C ASN A 474 25.83 1.59 9.07
N VAL A 475 25.04 2.31 8.28
CA VAL A 475 23.93 3.15 8.76
C VAL A 475 22.67 2.80 7.97
N SER A 476 21.60 2.45 8.67
CA SER A 476 20.28 2.30 8.06
C SER A 476 19.61 3.69 7.95
N PRO A 477 19.28 4.18 6.76
CA PRO A 477 18.70 5.51 6.60
C PRO A 477 17.25 5.59 7.10
N ALA A 478 16.51 4.49 7.05
CA ALA A 478 15.06 4.46 7.24
C ALA A 478 14.59 5.07 8.56
N GLY A 479 15.28 4.77 9.68
CA GLY A 479 14.90 5.31 10.99
C GLY A 479 15.11 6.83 11.12
N LEU A 480 16.18 7.35 10.53
CA LEU A 480 16.46 8.79 10.49
C LEU A 480 15.45 9.53 9.58
N GLU A 481 15.15 8.96 8.41
CA GLU A 481 14.19 9.52 7.45
C GLU A 481 12.78 9.56 8.03
N ASP A 482 12.37 8.50 8.70
CA ASP A 482 11.06 8.43 9.37
C ASP A 482 10.93 9.51 10.44
N ARG A 483 11.99 9.70 11.24
CA ARG A 483 11.99 10.71 12.28
C ARG A 483 11.97 12.14 11.72
N LEU A 484 12.67 12.40 10.62
CA LEU A 484 12.61 13.69 9.93
C LEU A 484 11.21 13.98 9.39
N ARG A 485 10.56 13.00 8.76
CA ARG A 485 9.17 13.14 8.24
C ARG A 485 8.14 13.35 9.35
N ALA A 486 8.47 13.03 10.59
CA ALA A 486 7.60 13.36 11.73
C ALA A 486 7.49 14.87 11.99
N HIS A 487 8.39 15.70 11.44
CA HIS A 487 8.31 17.15 11.55
C HIS A 487 7.29 17.71 10.52
N PRO A 488 6.34 18.58 10.94
CA PRO A 488 5.26 19.05 10.05
C PRO A 488 5.69 19.71 8.75
N LEU A 489 6.84 20.41 8.76
CA LEU A 489 7.37 21.09 7.57
C LEU A 489 8.08 20.14 6.60
N VAL A 490 8.41 18.92 7.00
CA VAL A 490 9.13 17.97 6.17
C VAL A 490 8.12 17.12 5.38
N SER A 491 8.14 17.22 4.07
CA SER A 491 7.38 16.32 3.20
C SER A 491 8.10 14.98 3.06
N GLN A 492 9.33 15.01 2.57
CA GLN A 492 10.16 13.84 2.37
C GLN A 492 11.59 14.11 2.85
N ALA A 493 12.30 13.04 3.14
CA ALA A 493 13.71 13.08 3.48
C ALA A 493 14.45 11.89 2.89
N ILE A 494 15.64 12.13 2.36
CA ILE A 494 16.58 11.10 1.90
C ILE A 494 17.89 11.29 2.65
N VAL A 495 18.26 10.32 3.44
CA VAL A 495 19.56 10.27 4.11
C VAL A 495 20.61 9.76 3.15
N VAL A 496 21.74 10.46 3.06
CA VAL A 496 22.86 10.19 2.15
C VAL A 496 24.17 10.12 2.92
N GLY A 497 25.17 9.45 2.39
CA GLY A 497 26.47 9.33 3.08
C GLY A 497 27.30 8.14 2.63
N ASP A 498 26.88 7.41 1.59
CA ASP A 498 27.65 6.27 1.09
C ASP A 498 29.01 6.73 0.59
N GLN A 499 30.07 6.10 1.11
CA GLN A 499 31.48 6.46 0.87
C GLN A 499 31.83 7.92 1.24
N LYS A 500 30.99 8.61 2.04
CA LYS A 500 31.22 10.00 2.49
C LYS A 500 31.69 10.03 3.95
N PRO A 501 32.34 11.16 4.38
CA PRO A 501 32.93 11.25 5.72
C PRO A 501 31.90 11.32 6.86
N PHE A 502 30.66 11.66 6.56
CA PHE A 502 29.56 11.76 7.52
C PHE A 502 28.21 11.57 6.82
N ILE A 503 27.16 11.41 7.63
CA ILE A 503 25.77 11.29 7.15
C ILE A 503 25.21 12.69 6.92
N GLY A 504 24.61 12.89 5.73
CA GLY A 504 23.84 14.06 5.35
C GLY A 504 22.41 13.72 5.02
N ALA A 505 21.58 14.73 4.73
CA ALA A 505 20.21 14.55 4.27
C ALA A 505 19.80 15.56 3.19
N LEU A 506 18.94 15.12 2.27
CA LEU A 506 18.12 15.99 1.44
C LEU A 506 16.73 16.03 2.05
N ILE A 507 16.14 17.23 2.13
CA ILE A 507 14.84 17.46 2.76
C ILE A 507 13.96 18.23 1.75
N THR A 508 12.74 17.78 1.55
CA THR A 508 11.69 18.52 0.83
C THR A 508 10.66 19.05 1.82
N LEU A 509 10.02 20.17 1.48
CA LEU A 509 9.04 20.82 2.35
C LEU A 509 7.62 20.47 1.93
N ASP A 510 6.74 20.30 2.89
CA ASP A 510 5.31 20.16 2.68
C ASP A 510 4.71 21.54 2.37
N GLU A 511 4.16 21.72 1.16
CA GLU A 511 3.68 23.02 0.68
C GLU A 511 2.49 23.53 1.52
N ASP A 512 1.60 22.63 1.94
CA ASP A 512 0.45 23.00 2.78
C ASP A 512 0.94 23.52 4.14
N ALA A 513 1.92 22.82 4.74
CA ALA A 513 2.54 23.22 6.00
C ALA A 513 3.34 24.51 5.86
N LEU A 514 4.08 24.65 4.76
CA LEU A 514 4.89 25.84 4.49
C LEU A 514 4.03 27.09 4.36
N SER A 515 2.83 26.98 3.79
CA SER A 515 1.87 28.09 3.69
C SER A 515 1.51 28.64 5.08
N GLY A 516 1.08 27.76 5.99
CA GLY A 516 0.76 28.17 7.37
C GLY A 516 1.97 28.67 8.17
N TRP A 517 3.16 28.09 7.90
CA TRP A 517 4.40 28.54 8.52
C TRP A 517 4.80 29.95 8.07
N LYS A 518 4.65 30.26 6.78
CA LYS A 518 4.88 31.61 6.22
C LYS A 518 4.03 32.65 6.92
N ASP A 519 2.74 32.37 7.09
CA ASP A 519 1.83 33.29 7.78
C ASP A 519 2.22 33.52 9.23
N ALA A 520 2.61 32.45 9.95
CA ALA A 520 3.02 32.52 11.35
C ALA A 520 4.32 33.31 11.56
N HIS A 521 5.23 33.30 10.58
CA HIS A 521 6.54 33.97 10.64
C HIS A 521 6.60 35.28 9.85
N GLY A 522 5.48 35.77 9.33
CA GLY A 522 5.40 37.03 8.57
C GLY A 522 6.21 37.02 7.27
N LYS A 523 6.35 35.85 6.64
CA LYS A 523 7.04 35.70 5.36
C LYS A 523 6.07 35.96 4.19
N SER A 524 6.63 36.28 3.02
CA SER A 524 5.81 36.48 1.82
C SER A 524 5.02 35.23 1.45
N ALA A 525 3.74 35.39 1.16
CA ALA A 525 2.89 34.29 0.67
C ALA A 525 3.43 33.64 -0.62
N ASP A 526 4.07 34.43 -1.48
CA ASP A 526 4.63 33.99 -2.77
C ASP A 526 6.01 33.32 -2.64
N ALA A 527 6.65 33.36 -1.44
CA ALA A 527 7.95 32.76 -1.24
C ALA A 527 7.88 31.24 -1.43
N LYS A 528 8.75 30.71 -2.29
CA LYS A 528 8.87 29.27 -2.56
C LYS A 528 9.86 28.62 -1.58
N ALA A 529 9.83 27.30 -1.51
CA ALA A 529 10.79 26.52 -0.70
C ALA A 529 12.25 26.89 -0.98
N ALA A 530 12.59 27.12 -2.26
CA ALA A 530 13.92 27.54 -2.68
C ALA A 530 14.34 28.90 -2.09
N ASP A 531 13.40 29.85 -2.00
CA ASP A 531 13.66 31.21 -1.48
C ASP A 531 13.88 31.18 0.04
N LEU A 532 13.27 30.23 0.72
CA LEU A 532 13.31 30.05 2.16
C LEU A 532 14.41 29.09 2.62
N ALA A 533 15.08 28.37 1.72
CA ALA A 533 16.09 27.36 2.05
C ALA A 533 17.26 27.88 2.93
N THR A 534 17.46 29.19 2.97
CA THR A 534 18.47 29.88 3.81
C THR A 534 17.83 30.80 4.85
N ASP A 535 16.52 30.76 5.03
CA ASP A 535 15.81 31.58 6.02
C ASP A 535 16.15 31.10 7.44
N PRO A 536 16.58 31.99 8.35
CA PRO A 536 17.02 31.59 9.68
C PRO A 536 15.94 30.90 10.52
N ASP A 537 14.68 31.29 10.39
CA ASP A 537 13.58 30.70 11.15
C ASP A 537 13.29 29.27 10.65
N LEU A 538 13.30 29.07 9.33
CA LEU A 538 13.13 27.74 8.73
C LEU A 538 14.30 26.82 9.09
N ILE A 539 15.53 27.33 9.04
CA ILE A 539 16.72 26.56 9.43
C ILE A 539 16.61 26.15 10.89
N ALA A 540 16.18 27.03 11.79
CA ALA A 540 16.05 26.72 13.22
C ALA A 540 15.03 25.58 13.46
N ASP A 541 13.90 25.59 12.74
CA ASP A 541 12.88 24.53 12.82
C ASP A 541 13.41 23.19 12.28
N LEU A 542 14.12 23.21 11.15
CA LEU A 542 14.71 22.01 10.57
C LEU A 542 15.90 21.48 11.38
N ASP A 543 16.70 22.35 11.99
CA ASP A 543 17.77 21.95 12.91
C ASP A 543 17.20 21.23 14.13
N ALA A 544 16.05 21.68 14.65
CA ALA A 544 15.35 20.99 15.72
C ALA A 544 14.85 19.60 15.27
N ALA A 545 14.32 19.48 14.05
CA ALA A 545 13.92 18.20 13.48
C ALA A 545 15.10 17.23 13.31
N VAL A 546 16.23 17.72 12.81
CA VAL A 546 17.48 16.93 12.68
C VAL A 546 18.03 16.53 14.04
N ALA A 547 18.02 17.45 15.03
CA ALA A 547 18.45 17.14 16.38
C ALA A 547 17.59 16.04 17.01
N ASP A 548 16.26 16.10 16.83
CA ASP A 548 15.33 15.06 17.29
C ASP A 548 15.61 13.71 16.59
N ALA A 549 15.77 13.69 15.27
CA ALA A 549 16.13 12.47 14.54
C ALA A 549 17.44 11.85 15.05
N ASN A 550 18.42 12.67 15.32
CA ASN A 550 19.74 12.24 15.81
C ASN A 550 19.71 11.65 17.22
N THR A 551 18.66 11.86 18.00
CA THR A 551 18.52 11.22 19.33
C THR A 551 18.42 9.70 19.27
N THR A 552 18.03 9.15 18.11
CA THR A 552 17.77 7.72 17.93
C THR A 552 19.00 6.91 17.51
N VAL A 553 20.10 7.57 17.21
CA VAL A 553 21.32 6.96 16.65
C VAL A 553 22.58 7.39 17.36
N SER A 554 23.70 6.69 17.13
CA SER A 554 25.01 7.08 17.65
C SER A 554 25.53 8.33 16.94
N HIS A 555 26.48 9.02 17.56
CA HIS A 555 27.12 10.22 16.97
C HIS A 555 27.73 9.98 15.58
N ALA A 556 28.22 8.78 15.32
CA ALA A 556 28.78 8.40 14.00
C ALA A 556 27.71 8.22 12.92
N GLU A 557 26.48 7.93 13.31
CA GLU A 557 25.33 7.71 12.44
C GLU A 557 24.48 8.98 12.28
N ALA A 558 24.74 10.00 13.10
CA ALA A 558 23.96 11.23 13.15
C ALA A 558 24.13 12.08 11.88
N ILE A 559 23.04 12.66 11.41
CA ILE A 559 23.03 13.65 10.32
C ILE A 559 23.80 14.88 10.77
N LYS A 560 24.82 15.26 9.99
CA LYS A 560 25.69 16.40 10.31
C LYS A 560 25.37 17.66 9.52
N LYS A 561 24.87 17.47 8.29
CA LYS A 561 24.45 18.55 7.40
C LYS A 561 23.25 18.08 6.58
N TYR A 562 22.43 19.00 6.16
CA TYR A 562 21.31 18.73 5.24
C TYR A 562 21.19 19.82 4.20
N ARG A 563 20.38 19.57 3.19
CA ARG A 563 20.02 20.55 2.16
C ARG A 563 18.52 20.49 1.90
N VAL A 564 17.89 21.67 1.89
CA VAL A 564 16.50 21.82 1.50
C VAL A 564 16.43 21.90 -0.02
N LEU A 565 15.61 21.06 -0.62
CA LEU A 565 15.38 21.03 -2.07
C LEU A 565 14.29 22.02 -2.48
N PRO A 566 14.32 22.50 -3.74
CA PRO A 566 13.39 23.53 -4.22
C PRO A 566 11.95 23.05 -4.41
N GLY A 567 11.71 21.74 -4.49
CA GLY A 567 10.41 21.13 -4.68
C GLY A 567 10.35 19.75 -4.06
N ASP A 568 9.14 19.16 -4.02
CA ASP A 568 8.93 17.81 -3.52
C ASP A 568 9.26 16.76 -4.60
N PHE A 569 9.50 15.52 -4.18
CA PHE A 569 9.68 14.40 -5.09
C PHE A 569 8.34 14.03 -5.73
N THR A 570 8.36 13.70 -7.02
CA THR A 570 7.15 13.41 -7.78
C THR A 570 7.22 12.09 -8.54
N GLU A 571 6.06 11.56 -8.87
CA GLU A 571 5.94 10.38 -9.73
C GLU A 571 6.30 10.74 -11.18
N ASP A 572 5.89 11.91 -11.66
CA ASP A 572 6.16 12.40 -13.01
C ASP A 572 7.67 12.55 -13.28
N ALA A 573 8.45 12.96 -12.27
CA ALA A 573 9.91 12.98 -12.35
C ALA A 573 10.55 11.59 -12.21
N GLY A 574 9.76 10.55 -11.99
CA GLY A 574 10.23 9.20 -11.78
C GLY A 574 10.88 8.97 -10.40
N GLU A 575 10.76 9.89 -9.48
CA GLU A 575 11.39 9.89 -8.15
C GLU A 575 10.61 9.07 -7.13
N MET A 576 9.32 8.87 -7.38
CA MET A 576 8.41 8.07 -6.57
C MET A 576 7.75 6.96 -7.37
N THR A 577 7.24 5.96 -6.66
CA THR A 577 6.33 4.97 -7.22
C THR A 577 4.88 5.46 -7.08
N PRO A 578 3.90 4.87 -7.83
CA PRO A 578 2.46 5.14 -7.65
C PRO A 578 1.97 4.89 -6.22
N THR A 579 2.70 4.08 -5.45
CA THR A 579 2.43 3.81 -4.03
C THR A 579 3.19 4.73 -3.08
N MET A 580 3.67 5.88 -3.58
CA MET A 580 4.39 6.92 -2.83
C MET A 580 5.70 6.45 -2.17
N LYS A 581 6.35 5.40 -2.69
CA LYS A 581 7.69 4.98 -2.25
C LYS A 581 8.77 5.74 -3.01
N LEU A 582 9.77 6.25 -2.30
CA LEU A 582 10.90 6.96 -2.91
C LEU A 582 11.81 6.00 -3.69
N LYS A 583 12.17 6.38 -4.90
CA LYS A 583 13.18 5.67 -5.72
C LYS A 583 14.55 6.28 -5.43
N ARG A 584 15.17 5.83 -4.34
CA ARG A 584 16.44 6.37 -3.82
C ARG A 584 17.53 6.53 -4.89
N ASN A 585 17.72 5.55 -5.74
CA ASN A 585 18.71 5.56 -6.81
C ASN A 585 18.45 6.68 -7.84
N VAL A 586 17.19 6.92 -8.20
CA VAL A 586 16.81 8.01 -9.11
C VAL A 586 17.07 9.35 -8.43
N ILE A 587 16.58 9.53 -7.20
CA ILE A 587 16.76 10.78 -6.44
C ILE A 587 18.24 11.09 -6.24
N THR A 588 19.06 10.12 -5.82
CA THR A 588 20.49 10.36 -5.60
C THR A 588 21.24 10.70 -6.89
N ALA A 589 20.81 10.17 -8.04
CA ALA A 589 21.36 10.55 -9.33
C ALA A 589 20.91 11.95 -9.78
N SER A 590 19.62 12.26 -9.65
CA SER A 590 19.05 13.56 -10.04
C SER A 590 19.64 14.71 -9.22
N TYR A 591 19.83 14.50 -7.92
CA TYR A 591 20.31 15.52 -6.98
C TYR A 591 21.80 15.33 -6.60
N ALA A 592 22.60 14.70 -7.47
CA ALA A 592 24.02 14.45 -7.18
C ALA A 592 24.80 15.73 -6.84
N LYS A 593 24.49 16.85 -7.50
CA LYS A 593 25.13 18.16 -7.22
C LYS A 593 24.74 18.69 -5.83
N ASP A 594 23.51 18.53 -5.42
CA ASP A 594 23.03 18.94 -4.10
C ASP A 594 23.65 18.08 -3.00
N ILE A 595 23.78 16.77 -3.26
CA ILE A 595 24.50 15.85 -2.36
C ILE A 595 25.96 16.26 -2.23
N GLU A 596 26.66 16.53 -3.35
CA GLU A 596 28.06 16.97 -3.28
C GLU A 596 28.23 18.30 -2.51
N ALA A 597 27.27 19.22 -2.64
CA ALA A 597 27.28 20.49 -1.93
C ALA A 597 27.22 20.31 -0.39
N ILE A 598 26.59 19.22 0.12
CA ILE A 598 26.59 18.88 1.56
C ILE A 598 28.02 18.62 2.06
N TYR A 599 28.88 18.01 1.23
CA TYR A 599 30.23 17.58 1.60
C TYR A 599 31.32 18.58 1.19
N SER A 600 30.99 19.57 0.36
CA SER A 600 31.92 20.65 0.05
C SER A 600 32.18 21.54 1.28
N LYS A 601 33.41 22.12 1.36
CA LYS A 601 33.85 22.95 2.47
C LYS A 601 33.15 24.30 2.48
#